data_57e2c81567a76187f1f24d87de772b49
#
_entry.id   57e2c81567a76187f1f24d87de772b49
#
_cell.length_a   1.000
_cell.length_b   1.000
_cell.length_c   1.000
_cell.angle_alpha   90.00
_cell.angle_beta   90.00
_cell.angle_gamma   90.00
#
_symmetry.space_group_name_H-M   'P 1'
#
loop_
_entity.id
_entity.type
_entity.pdbx_description
1 polymer ?
#
loop_
_entity_poly.entity_id
_entity_poly.type
_entity_poly.pdbx_seq_one_letter_code
_entity_poly.pdbx_strand_id
1 'polypeptide(L)'
;DTTSAINRSGKRRGATCAYMETWHLDYEDFLDLRKNTGDERRRTHDMNTASWIPDLFMKRVLDDGEWTLFSPHEAPELHETYGKEFEKKYTEYEAKAKAGEMEQFKTVSATKLWRKMVSMLFETGHPWMTFKDPCNVRSPQDHAGVIHSSNLCTEITLNTSEDEVAVCNLGSVNLSAHVEENGGIEYGKLRATI
;
A
#
# COMPACT_ATOMS: atom_id res chain seq x y z
N ASP A 1 -14.27 -13.82 1.38
CA ASP A 1 -14.81 -14.75 2.40
C ASP A 1 -14.12 -14.58 3.75
N THR A 2 -12.76 -14.63 3.83
CA THR A 2 -12.04 -14.49 5.11
C THR A 2 -12.32 -13.16 5.79
N THR A 3 -12.29 -12.05 5.06
CA THR A 3 -12.58 -10.70 5.58
C THR A 3 -13.97 -10.62 6.19
N SER A 4 -14.97 -11.18 5.52
CA SER A 4 -16.36 -11.21 6.01
C SER A 4 -16.55 -12.13 7.21
N ALA A 5 -15.73 -13.19 7.33
CA ALA A 5 -15.78 -14.14 8.43
C ALA A 5 -15.17 -13.57 9.73
N ILE A 6 -14.22 -12.62 9.63
CA ILE A 6 -13.60 -12.00 10.80
C ILE A 6 -14.59 -11.03 11.45
N ASN A 7 -15.11 -11.45 12.61
CA ASN A 7 -16.06 -10.66 13.37
C ASN A 7 -15.65 -10.60 14.84
N ARG A 8 -15.11 -9.46 15.25
CA ARG A 8 -14.60 -9.23 16.60
C ARG A 8 -15.74 -9.20 17.64
N SER A 9 -16.07 -10.37 18.18
CA SER A 9 -17.11 -10.56 19.22
C SER A 9 -18.50 -10.03 18.81
N GLY A 10 -18.80 -9.96 17.52
CA GLY A 10 -20.08 -9.46 17.02
C GLY A 10 -20.29 -7.94 17.14
N LYS A 11 -19.38 -7.23 17.79
CA LYS A 11 -19.51 -5.78 18.03
C LYS A 11 -18.83 -4.91 16.98
N ARG A 12 -17.74 -5.38 16.39
CA ARG A 12 -17.01 -4.69 15.31
C ARG A 12 -16.62 -5.70 14.24
N ARG A 13 -17.01 -5.44 13.00
CA ARG A 13 -16.59 -6.28 11.87
C ARG A 13 -15.10 -6.13 11.61
N GLY A 14 -14.48 -7.19 11.14
CA GLY A 14 -13.14 -7.13 10.56
C GLY A 14 -13.17 -6.28 9.29
N ALA A 15 -12.05 -5.63 9.01
CA ALA A 15 -11.83 -4.92 7.76
C ALA A 15 -10.40 -5.21 7.29
N THR A 16 -10.22 -5.33 5.99
CA THR A 16 -8.94 -5.68 5.36
C THR A 16 -8.67 -4.74 4.20
N CYS A 17 -7.42 -4.37 4.04
CA CYS A 17 -6.92 -3.70 2.84
C CYS A 17 -5.78 -4.53 2.24
N ALA A 18 -5.89 -4.85 0.95
CA ALA A 18 -4.80 -5.45 0.21
C ALA A 18 -3.99 -4.35 -0.48
N TYR A 19 -2.68 -4.35 -0.26
CA TYR A 19 -1.73 -3.48 -0.94
C TYR A 19 -1.06 -4.23 -2.07
N MET A 20 -0.91 -3.59 -3.22
CA MET A 20 -0.16 -4.15 -4.35
C MET A 20 0.74 -3.08 -4.97
N GLU A 21 1.97 -3.46 -5.24
CA GLU A 21 2.93 -2.60 -5.93
C GLU A 21 2.59 -2.47 -7.41
N THR A 22 2.77 -1.27 -7.97
CA THR A 22 2.38 -0.96 -9.36
C THR A 22 3.18 -1.70 -10.42
N TRP A 23 4.29 -2.35 -10.05
CA TRP A 23 5.11 -3.18 -10.96
C TRP A 23 4.71 -4.65 -11.00
N HIS A 24 3.75 -5.09 -10.16
CA HIS A 24 3.31 -6.48 -10.12
C HIS A 24 2.58 -6.88 -11.40
N LEU A 25 2.83 -8.08 -11.91
CA LEU A 25 2.27 -8.58 -13.17
C LEU A 25 0.74 -8.53 -13.19
N ASP A 26 0.09 -8.86 -12.07
CA ASP A 26 -1.37 -8.90 -11.92
C ASP A 26 -1.98 -7.53 -11.56
N TYR A 27 -1.19 -6.46 -11.63
CA TYR A 27 -1.66 -5.16 -11.14
C TYR A 27 -2.88 -4.63 -11.91
N GLU A 28 -2.99 -4.88 -13.21
CA GLU A 28 -4.16 -4.48 -13.98
C GLU A 28 -5.44 -5.21 -13.57
N ASP A 29 -5.34 -6.50 -13.21
CA ASP A 29 -6.46 -7.28 -12.66
C ASP A 29 -6.82 -6.84 -11.25
N PHE A 30 -5.82 -6.46 -10.43
CA PHE A 30 -6.02 -5.89 -9.11
C PHE A 30 -6.85 -4.61 -9.14
N LEU A 31 -6.64 -3.73 -10.13
CA LEU A 31 -7.44 -2.51 -10.33
C LEU A 31 -8.93 -2.81 -10.55
N ASP A 32 -9.23 -3.95 -11.15
CA ASP A 32 -10.60 -4.33 -11.50
C ASP A 32 -11.36 -5.01 -10.35
N LEU A 33 -10.72 -5.32 -9.23
CA LEU A 33 -11.31 -6.05 -8.10
C LEU A 33 -12.55 -5.39 -7.49
N ARG A 34 -12.64 -4.07 -7.56
CA ARG A 34 -13.72 -3.28 -6.95
C ARG A 34 -14.76 -2.76 -7.95
N LYS A 35 -14.65 -3.14 -9.23
CA LYS A 35 -15.63 -2.74 -10.25
C LYS A 35 -17.03 -3.24 -9.91
N ASN A 36 -18.04 -2.41 -10.21
CA ASN A 36 -19.45 -2.74 -10.05
C ASN A 36 -20.03 -3.54 -11.23
N THR A 37 -19.19 -3.87 -12.22
CA THR A 37 -19.58 -4.58 -13.44
C THR A 37 -18.66 -5.77 -13.70
N GLY A 38 -19.12 -6.71 -14.50
CA GLY A 38 -18.37 -7.90 -14.89
C GLY A 38 -18.70 -9.13 -14.03
N ASP A 39 -17.79 -10.11 -14.00
CA ASP A 39 -17.99 -11.36 -13.27
C ASP A 39 -17.77 -11.15 -11.76
N GLU A 40 -18.82 -11.32 -10.97
CA GLU A 40 -18.80 -11.21 -9.51
C GLU A 40 -17.78 -12.15 -8.84
N ARG A 41 -17.45 -13.28 -9.44
CA ARG A 41 -16.43 -14.20 -8.92
C ARG A 41 -15.04 -13.61 -8.92
N ARG A 42 -14.81 -12.57 -9.73
CA ARG A 42 -13.56 -11.83 -9.87
C ARG A 42 -13.60 -10.49 -9.11
N ARG A 43 -14.54 -10.31 -8.19
CA ARG A 43 -14.73 -9.08 -7.41
C ARG A 43 -14.53 -9.35 -5.92
N THR A 44 -14.09 -8.32 -5.20
CA THR A 44 -13.83 -8.38 -3.76
C THR A 44 -14.41 -7.15 -3.07
N HIS A 45 -15.76 -7.08 -3.02
CA HIS A 45 -16.46 -5.91 -2.48
C HIS A 45 -16.24 -5.70 -0.97
N ASP A 46 -15.94 -6.76 -0.23
CA ASP A 46 -15.69 -6.72 1.23
C ASP A 46 -14.24 -6.41 1.61
N MET A 47 -13.36 -6.23 0.61
CA MET A 47 -11.94 -5.94 0.84
C MET A 47 -11.58 -4.59 0.20
N ASN A 48 -10.90 -3.74 0.95
CA ASN A 48 -10.33 -2.52 0.41
C ASN A 48 -9.04 -2.83 -0.36
N THR A 49 -8.68 -1.98 -1.30
CA THR A 49 -7.46 -2.10 -2.09
C THR A 49 -6.67 -0.81 -2.07
N ALA A 50 -5.35 -0.91 -2.08
CA ALA A 50 -4.44 0.22 -2.11
C ALA A 50 -3.26 -0.06 -3.04
N SER A 51 -2.85 0.93 -3.78
CA SER A 51 -1.67 0.91 -4.63
C SER A 51 -0.44 1.32 -3.83
N TRP A 52 0.65 0.57 -3.93
CA TRP A 52 1.94 0.89 -3.36
C TRP A 52 2.87 1.35 -4.48
N ILE A 53 3.08 2.67 -4.59
CA ILE A 53 3.60 3.35 -5.78
C ILE A 53 5.03 3.79 -5.55
N PRO A 54 6.03 3.26 -6.30
CA PRO A 54 7.40 3.78 -6.27
C PRO A 54 7.50 5.09 -7.07
N ASP A 55 8.40 5.97 -6.67
CA ASP A 55 8.63 7.27 -7.33
C ASP A 55 8.99 7.12 -8.81
N LEU A 56 9.69 6.05 -9.17
CA LEU A 56 10.04 5.77 -10.57
C LEU A 56 8.80 5.66 -11.45
N PHE A 57 7.71 5.05 -10.96
CA PHE A 57 6.46 4.96 -11.72
C PHE A 57 5.93 6.37 -12.05
N MET A 58 5.92 7.28 -11.07
CA MET A 58 5.47 8.65 -11.29
C MET A 58 6.38 9.43 -12.26
N LYS A 59 7.70 9.20 -12.20
CA LYS A 59 8.64 9.75 -13.20
C LYS A 59 8.28 9.28 -14.61
N ARG A 60 8.02 7.96 -14.79
CA ARG A 60 7.63 7.39 -16.09
C ARG A 60 6.27 7.92 -16.58
N VAL A 61 5.33 8.20 -15.66
CA VAL A 61 4.06 8.86 -16.01
C VAL A 61 4.27 10.27 -16.54
N LEU A 62 5.14 11.06 -15.88
CA LEU A 62 5.45 12.43 -16.29
C LEU A 62 6.18 12.49 -17.64
N ASP A 63 7.06 11.52 -17.89
CA ASP A 63 7.85 11.40 -19.12
C ASP A 63 7.08 10.70 -20.27
N ASP A 64 5.80 10.33 -20.05
CA ASP A 64 4.99 9.52 -20.97
C ASP A 64 5.69 8.24 -21.43
N GLY A 65 6.42 7.61 -20.49
CA GLY A 65 7.25 6.44 -20.75
C GLY A 65 6.51 5.11 -20.62
N GLU A 66 7.28 4.05 -20.81
CA GLU A 66 6.83 2.67 -20.61
C GLU A 66 7.01 2.25 -19.15
N TRP A 67 6.17 1.31 -18.72
CA TRP A 67 6.23 0.66 -17.44
C TRP A 67 6.13 -0.86 -17.61
N THR A 68 7.05 -1.60 -17.05
CA THR A 68 7.07 -3.05 -17.15
C THR A 68 6.53 -3.68 -15.88
N LEU A 69 5.54 -4.52 -16.03
CA LEU A 69 4.98 -5.36 -14.98
C LEU A 69 5.75 -6.67 -14.93
N PHE A 70 6.19 -7.08 -13.75
CA PHE A 70 7.00 -8.28 -13.54
C PHE A 70 6.30 -9.27 -12.63
N SER A 71 6.57 -10.57 -12.85
CA SER A 71 6.27 -11.58 -11.84
C SER A 71 7.18 -11.39 -10.62
N PRO A 72 6.63 -11.35 -9.40
CA PRO A 72 7.46 -11.25 -8.19
C PRO A 72 8.40 -12.45 -8.01
N HIS A 73 8.11 -13.58 -8.64
CA HIS A 73 9.01 -14.73 -8.66
C HIS A 73 10.31 -14.44 -9.42
N GLU A 74 10.22 -13.72 -10.54
CA GLU A 74 11.38 -13.38 -11.36
C GLU A 74 12.08 -12.09 -10.93
N ALA A 75 11.37 -11.21 -10.22
CA ALA A 75 11.89 -9.92 -9.75
C ALA A 75 11.66 -9.69 -8.24
N PRO A 76 12.08 -10.61 -7.34
CA PRO A 76 11.78 -10.53 -5.91
C PRO A 76 12.43 -9.33 -5.22
N GLU A 77 13.59 -8.87 -5.70
CA GLU A 77 14.31 -7.75 -5.10
C GLU A 77 13.55 -6.41 -5.19
N LEU A 78 12.58 -6.29 -6.11
CA LEU A 78 11.77 -5.07 -6.23
C LEU A 78 10.89 -4.83 -5.03
N HIS A 79 10.46 -5.88 -4.34
CA HIS A 79 9.69 -5.76 -3.12
C HIS A 79 10.53 -5.21 -1.95
N GLU A 80 11.79 -5.60 -1.89
CA GLU A 80 12.72 -5.29 -0.80
C GLU A 80 13.52 -3.99 -1.01
N THR A 81 13.33 -3.30 -2.14
CA THR A 81 14.08 -2.09 -2.47
C THR A 81 13.17 -0.87 -2.65
N TYR A 82 13.72 0.32 -2.42
CA TYR A 82 13.05 1.61 -2.63
C TYR A 82 14.03 2.69 -3.09
N GLY A 83 13.51 3.81 -3.57
CA GLY A 83 14.29 4.96 -4.00
C GLY A 83 15.23 4.63 -5.17
N LYS A 84 16.47 5.08 -5.08
CA LYS A 84 17.46 4.89 -6.15
C LYS A 84 17.86 3.43 -6.36
N GLU A 85 17.81 2.62 -5.31
CA GLU A 85 18.13 1.20 -5.44
C GLU A 85 17.01 0.46 -6.17
N PHE A 86 15.76 0.76 -5.86
CA PHE A 86 14.63 0.27 -6.64
C PHE A 86 14.75 0.67 -8.12
N GLU A 87 15.04 1.94 -8.41
CA GLU A 87 15.19 2.43 -9.78
C GLU A 87 16.28 1.66 -10.53
N LYS A 88 17.43 1.41 -9.89
CA LYS A 88 18.53 0.62 -10.45
C LYS A 88 18.10 -0.81 -10.74
N LYS A 89 17.53 -1.51 -9.77
CA LYS A 89 17.08 -2.89 -9.91
C LYS A 89 15.98 -3.04 -10.96
N TYR A 90 15.02 -2.13 -10.95
CA TYR A 90 13.94 -2.11 -11.92
C TYR A 90 14.47 -1.98 -13.36
N THR A 91 15.40 -1.07 -13.60
CA THR A 91 16.00 -0.91 -14.94
C THR A 91 16.88 -2.10 -15.34
N GLU A 92 17.56 -2.76 -14.40
CA GLU A 92 18.27 -4.03 -14.64
C GLU A 92 17.28 -5.13 -15.09
N TYR A 93 16.11 -5.25 -14.44
CA TYR A 93 15.07 -6.20 -14.85
C TYR A 93 14.46 -5.85 -16.21
N GLU A 94 14.24 -4.57 -16.51
CA GLU A 94 13.81 -4.15 -17.86
C GLU A 94 14.84 -4.55 -18.93
N ALA A 95 16.12 -4.43 -18.64
CA ALA A 95 17.18 -4.83 -19.56
C ALA A 95 17.19 -6.37 -19.77
N LYS A 96 17.04 -7.16 -18.70
CA LYS A 96 16.92 -8.63 -18.78
C LYS A 96 15.70 -9.05 -19.60
N ALA A 97 14.55 -8.42 -19.38
CA ALA A 97 13.32 -8.68 -20.12
C ALA A 97 13.52 -8.40 -21.64
N LYS A 98 14.16 -7.29 -21.99
CA LYS A 98 14.48 -6.94 -23.39
C LYS A 98 15.49 -7.89 -24.01
N ALA A 99 16.40 -8.45 -23.22
CA ALA A 99 17.38 -9.47 -23.68
C ALA A 99 16.76 -10.86 -23.83
N GLY A 100 15.50 -11.06 -23.43
CA GLY A 100 14.83 -12.38 -23.49
C GLY A 100 15.22 -13.33 -22.36
N GLU A 101 15.76 -12.80 -21.26
CA GLU A 101 16.17 -13.55 -20.07
C GLU A 101 15.05 -13.74 -19.06
N MET A 102 13.86 -13.18 -19.32
CA MET A 102 12.68 -13.26 -18.46
C MET A 102 11.48 -13.76 -19.27
N GLU A 103 10.61 -14.54 -18.63
CA GLU A 103 9.45 -15.16 -19.28
C GLU A 103 8.13 -14.47 -18.90
N GLN A 104 8.01 -14.00 -17.65
CA GLN A 104 6.75 -13.49 -17.09
C GLN A 104 6.81 -11.99 -16.83
N PHE A 105 6.67 -11.22 -17.89
CA PHE A 105 6.57 -9.77 -17.82
C PHE A 105 5.61 -9.20 -18.86
N LYS A 106 5.19 -7.97 -18.67
CA LYS A 106 4.33 -7.24 -19.61
C LYS A 106 4.69 -5.76 -19.59
N THR A 107 4.98 -5.17 -20.74
CA THR A 107 5.25 -3.73 -20.85
C THR A 107 3.99 -2.98 -21.28
N VAL A 108 3.66 -1.90 -20.56
CA VAL A 108 2.49 -1.04 -20.77
C VAL A 108 2.91 0.43 -20.78
N SER A 109 2.05 1.32 -21.28
CA SER A 109 2.26 2.75 -21.11
C SER A 109 1.99 3.16 -19.65
N ALA A 110 2.94 3.82 -19.01
CA ALA A 110 2.79 4.33 -17.64
C ALA A 110 1.61 5.29 -17.51
N THR A 111 1.44 6.20 -18.49
CA THR A 111 0.34 7.17 -18.53
C THR A 111 -1.03 6.48 -18.67
N LYS A 112 -1.13 5.43 -19.49
CA LYS A 112 -2.39 4.67 -19.62
C LYS A 112 -2.71 3.93 -18.34
N LEU A 113 -1.72 3.31 -17.71
CA LEU A 113 -1.90 2.62 -16.42
C LEU A 113 -2.34 3.61 -15.34
N TRP A 114 -1.67 4.76 -15.23
CA TRP A 114 -2.06 5.82 -14.31
C TRP A 114 -3.49 6.30 -14.51
N ARG A 115 -3.89 6.53 -15.76
CA ARG A 115 -5.28 6.90 -16.08
C ARG A 115 -6.28 5.82 -15.65
N LYS A 116 -5.96 4.53 -15.84
CA LYS A 116 -6.79 3.43 -15.36
C LYS A 116 -6.89 3.46 -13.83
N MET A 117 -5.79 3.65 -13.12
CA MET A 117 -5.77 3.77 -11.65
C MET A 117 -6.69 4.89 -11.17
N VAL A 118 -6.54 6.10 -11.71
CA VAL A 118 -7.35 7.27 -11.33
C VAL A 118 -8.81 7.07 -11.70
N SER A 119 -9.11 6.45 -12.85
CA SER A 119 -10.49 6.15 -13.25
C SER A 119 -11.15 5.18 -12.27
N MET A 120 -10.44 4.14 -11.84
CA MET A 120 -10.95 3.19 -10.85
C MET A 120 -11.15 3.84 -9.48
N LEU A 121 -10.22 4.69 -9.06
CA LEU A 121 -10.36 5.47 -7.83
C LEU A 121 -11.59 6.38 -7.88
N PHE A 122 -11.82 7.05 -8.99
CA PHE A 122 -13.00 7.92 -9.18
C PHE A 122 -14.32 7.12 -9.19
N GLU A 123 -14.34 5.97 -9.87
CA GLU A 123 -15.53 5.13 -10.00
C GLU A 123 -15.89 4.40 -8.71
N THR A 124 -14.90 3.86 -7.99
CA THR A 124 -15.11 2.92 -6.89
C THR A 124 -14.58 3.39 -5.54
N GLY A 125 -13.84 4.50 -5.48
CA GLY A 125 -13.08 4.92 -4.29
C GLY A 125 -11.82 4.07 -4.03
N HIS A 126 -11.43 3.17 -4.94
CA HIS A 126 -10.32 2.25 -4.83
C HIS A 126 -9.61 2.06 -6.19
N PRO A 127 -8.31 1.66 -6.13
CA PRO A 127 -7.44 1.54 -4.96
C PRO A 127 -7.05 2.89 -4.39
N TRP A 128 -6.73 2.94 -3.10
CA TRP A 128 -6.11 4.13 -2.50
C TRP A 128 -4.70 4.32 -3.07
N MET A 129 -4.26 5.57 -3.16
CA MET A 129 -2.94 5.92 -3.69
C MET A 129 -1.98 6.17 -2.53
N THR A 130 -0.99 5.30 -2.38
CA THR A 130 0.06 5.39 -1.37
C THR A 130 1.43 5.28 -2.01
N PHE A 131 2.43 5.95 -1.44
CA PHE A 131 3.75 6.12 -2.07
C PHE A 131 4.83 5.40 -1.26
N LYS A 132 5.46 4.40 -1.87
CA LYS A 132 6.46 3.53 -1.26
C LYS A 132 7.70 4.30 -0.79
N ASP A 133 8.28 5.11 -1.68
CA ASP A 133 9.56 5.74 -1.41
C ASP A 133 9.49 6.79 -0.30
N PRO A 134 8.52 7.72 -0.26
CA PRO A 134 8.40 8.66 0.86
C PRO A 134 8.20 7.98 2.21
N CYS A 135 7.45 6.88 2.26
CA CYS A 135 7.24 6.12 3.49
C CYS A 135 8.56 5.51 4.00
N ASN A 136 9.37 4.95 3.11
CA ASN A 136 10.63 4.33 3.47
C ASN A 136 11.74 5.35 3.76
N VAL A 137 11.91 6.35 2.89
CA VAL A 137 12.98 7.37 3.03
C VAL A 137 12.82 8.21 4.29
N ARG A 138 11.57 8.41 4.75
CA ARG A 138 11.27 9.18 5.97
C ARG A 138 11.08 8.32 7.21
N SER A 139 11.25 7.02 7.11
CA SER A 139 11.14 6.12 8.26
C SER A 139 12.27 6.38 9.26
N PRO A 140 11.98 6.57 10.54
CA PRO A 140 13.01 6.62 11.58
C PRO A 140 13.58 5.23 11.90
N GLN A 141 13.07 4.18 11.28
CA GLN A 141 13.43 2.76 11.50
C GLN A 141 13.99 2.10 10.24
N ASP A 142 14.62 2.86 9.34
CA ASP A 142 15.22 2.36 8.11
C ASP A 142 16.29 1.27 8.36
N HIS A 143 16.94 1.32 9.54
CA HIS A 143 17.89 0.30 10.00
C HIS A 143 17.25 -1.05 10.38
N ALA A 144 15.94 -1.09 10.61
CA ALA A 144 15.22 -2.31 11.01
C ALA A 144 14.68 -3.10 9.81
N GLY A 145 14.31 -2.43 8.72
CA GLY A 145 13.80 -3.10 7.53
C GLY A 145 12.99 -2.19 6.62
N VAL A 146 12.41 -2.79 5.58
CA VAL A 146 11.63 -2.11 4.55
C VAL A 146 10.14 -2.07 4.93
N ILE A 147 9.50 -0.96 4.63
CA ILE A 147 8.04 -0.81 4.75
C ILE A 147 7.41 -1.27 3.44
N HIS A 148 6.73 -2.42 3.48
CA HIS A 148 6.13 -3.07 2.30
C HIS A 148 4.69 -2.65 2.04
N SER A 149 4.02 -2.12 3.05
CA SER A 149 2.63 -1.65 2.96
C SER A 149 2.30 -0.73 4.13
N SER A 150 1.08 -0.20 4.13
CA SER A 150 0.51 0.49 5.29
C SER A 150 -0.65 -0.31 5.86
N ASN A 151 -1.35 0.23 6.85
CA ASN A 151 -2.56 -0.35 7.42
C ASN A 151 -3.83 0.05 6.64
N LEU A 152 -4.99 -0.29 7.19
CA LEU A 152 -6.29 0.02 6.60
C LEU A 152 -6.53 1.52 6.41
N CYS A 153 -6.06 2.36 7.34
CA CYS A 153 -6.27 3.82 7.30
C CYS A 153 -5.11 4.59 6.65
N THR A 154 -4.07 3.90 6.17
CA THR A 154 -2.90 4.45 5.46
C THR A 154 -1.94 5.31 6.28
N GLU A 155 -2.09 5.36 7.60
CA GLU A 155 -1.25 6.19 8.48
C GLU A 155 -0.05 5.45 9.09
N ILE A 156 -0.05 4.11 9.09
CA ILE A 156 1.01 3.32 9.73
C ILE A 156 2.07 2.94 8.71
N THR A 157 3.32 3.26 9.03
CA THR A 157 4.49 2.96 8.22
C THR A 157 5.50 2.24 9.11
N LEU A 158 5.33 0.93 9.24
CA LEU A 158 6.20 0.03 9.98
C LEU A 158 6.78 -1.03 9.04
N ASN A 159 8.04 -1.41 9.29
CA ASN A 159 8.67 -2.50 8.57
C ASN A 159 7.98 -3.83 8.86
N THR A 160 8.05 -4.74 7.91
CA THR A 160 7.61 -6.13 8.02
C THR A 160 8.67 -7.04 7.41
N SER A 161 8.72 -8.28 7.85
CA SER A 161 9.60 -9.30 7.30
C SER A 161 8.95 -10.67 7.34
N GLU A 162 9.66 -11.71 6.95
CA GLU A 162 9.18 -13.09 7.07
C GLU A 162 8.82 -13.44 8.53
N ASP A 163 9.59 -12.91 9.50
CA ASP A 163 9.43 -13.19 10.93
C ASP A 163 8.78 -12.03 11.72
N GLU A 164 8.47 -10.90 11.09
CA GLU A 164 7.96 -9.70 11.75
C GLU A 164 6.63 -9.23 11.19
N VAL A 165 5.64 -9.13 12.06
CA VAL A 165 4.32 -8.57 11.75
C VAL A 165 4.18 -7.22 12.42
N ALA A 166 3.85 -6.18 11.63
CA ALA A 166 3.57 -4.86 12.18
C ALA A 166 2.25 -4.85 12.95
N VAL A 167 2.29 -4.38 14.18
CA VAL A 167 1.13 -4.28 15.08
C VAL A 167 0.99 -2.85 15.59
N CYS A 168 -0.22 -2.32 15.58
CA CYS A 168 -0.53 -1.01 16.12
C CYS A 168 -1.50 -1.14 17.31
N ASN A 169 -1.11 -0.59 18.47
CA ASN A 169 -2.00 -0.43 19.61
C ASN A 169 -2.61 0.98 19.57
N LEU A 170 -3.93 1.04 19.48
CA LEU A 170 -4.66 2.31 19.39
C LEU A 170 -5.23 2.68 20.75
N GLY A 171 -5.08 3.96 21.12
CA GLY A 171 -5.68 4.54 22.31
C GLY A 171 -6.05 5.99 22.08
N SER A 172 -7.08 6.42 22.77
CA SER A 172 -7.50 7.83 22.77
C SER A 172 -7.74 8.29 24.22
N VAL A 173 -7.15 9.41 24.57
CA VAL A 173 -7.37 10.04 25.87
C VAL A 173 -8.58 10.97 25.78
N ASN A 174 -9.59 10.74 26.62
CA ASN A 174 -10.72 11.64 26.75
C ASN A 174 -10.29 12.91 27.49
N LEU A 175 -9.89 13.95 26.76
CA LEU A 175 -9.43 15.21 27.33
C LEU A 175 -10.50 15.90 28.17
N SER A 176 -11.78 15.76 27.85
CA SER A 176 -12.87 16.34 28.64
C SER A 176 -12.90 15.83 30.09
N ALA A 177 -12.48 14.58 30.32
CA ALA A 177 -12.35 14.01 31.65
C ALA A 177 -11.18 14.59 32.49
N HIS A 178 -10.34 15.40 31.86
CA HIS A 178 -9.17 16.05 32.47
C HIS A 178 -9.30 17.55 32.55
N VAL A 179 -10.52 18.09 32.42
CA VAL A 179 -10.84 19.53 32.60
C VAL A 179 -11.27 19.77 34.03
N GLU A 180 -10.70 20.78 34.66
CA GLU A 180 -11.08 21.23 35.97
C GLU A 180 -12.40 22.08 35.93
N GLU A 181 -13.08 22.26 37.06
CA GLU A 181 -14.31 23.04 37.14
C GLU A 181 -14.14 24.50 36.66
N ASN A 182 -12.94 25.03 36.80
CA ASN A 182 -12.58 26.41 36.34
C ASN A 182 -12.26 26.47 34.82
N GLY A 183 -12.32 25.34 34.10
CA GLY A 183 -12.02 25.24 32.67
C GLY A 183 -10.53 25.02 32.36
N GLY A 184 -9.66 24.86 33.35
CA GLY A 184 -8.26 24.49 33.17
C GLY A 184 -8.07 23.02 32.91
N ILE A 185 -6.84 22.60 32.52
CA ILE A 185 -6.48 21.20 32.37
C ILE A 185 -5.81 20.70 33.63
N GLU A 186 -6.31 19.60 34.20
CA GLU A 186 -5.71 18.87 35.30
C GLU A 186 -4.48 18.07 34.83
N TYR A 187 -3.36 18.76 34.69
CA TYR A 187 -2.13 18.17 34.13
C TYR A 187 -1.60 16.95 34.92
N GLY A 188 -1.80 16.92 36.24
CA GLY A 188 -1.41 15.80 37.09
C GLY A 188 -2.13 14.51 36.70
N LYS A 189 -3.46 14.61 36.55
CA LYS A 189 -4.31 13.50 36.12
C LYS A 189 -4.03 13.08 34.67
N LEU A 190 -3.87 14.07 33.77
CA LEU A 190 -3.53 13.79 32.37
C LEU A 190 -2.19 13.01 32.27
N ARG A 191 -1.17 13.45 32.99
CA ARG A 191 0.14 12.77 33.05
C ARG A 191 0.06 11.34 33.60
N ALA A 192 -0.82 11.11 34.58
CA ALA A 192 -1.02 9.78 35.14
C ALA A 192 -1.82 8.84 34.20
N THR A 193 -2.57 9.39 33.25
CA THR A 193 -3.36 8.64 32.28
C THR A 193 -2.53 8.22 31.06
N ILE A 194 -1.54 9.02 30.67
CA ILE A 194 -0.63 8.78 29.58
C ILE A 194 0.56 7.93 30.02
#